data_d8a39151c4b871857c3b9021ed832022
#
_entry.id   d8a39151c4b871857c3b9021ed832022
#
_cell.length_a   1.000
_cell.length_b   1.000
_cell.length_c   1.000
_cell.angle_alpha   90.00
_cell.angle_beta   90.00
_cell.angle_gamma   90.00
#
_symmetry.space_group_name_H-M   'P 1'
#
loop_
_entity.id
_entity.type
_entity.pdbx_description
1 polymer ?
#
loop_
_entity_poly.entity_id
_entity_poly.type
_entity_poly.pdbx_seq_one_letter_code
_entity_poly.pdbx_strand_id
1 'polypeptide(L)'
;MNEFELINNYFSKLSSNNKSSLNLNDDVFFDKSKKLVVSVDTYVEGTHFINFRYPELVIKKILRSSISDLICKGVSPKYYFISGSGDKNFFSKKNLIKLQNL
;
A
#
# COMPACT_ATOMS: atom_id res chain seq x y z
N MET A 1 -3.68 18.63 14.37
CA MET A 1 -2.38 17.89 14.36
C MET A 1 -2.18 17.32 12.97
N ASN A 2 -1.04 17.57 12.35
CA ASN A 2 -0.72 17.00 11.05
C ASN A 2 -0.12 15.59 11.19
N GLU A 3 0.09 14.92 10.08
CA GLU A 3 0.61 13.55 10.05
C GLU A 3 2.00 13.44 10.71
N PHE A 4 2.88 14.38 10.46
CA PHE A 4 4.23 14.36 11.03
C PHE A 4 4.22 14.54 12.55
N GLU A 5 3.38 15.42 13.06
CA GLU A 5 3.21 15.60 14.51
C GLU A 5 2.62 14.35 15.16
N LEU A 6 1.64 13.73 14.52
CA LEU A 6 1.04 12.49 14.98
C LEU A 6 2.10 11.37 15.10
N ILE A 7 2.90 11.19 14.08
CA ILE A 7 3.96 10.19 14.05
C ILE A 7 5.00 10.49 15.13
N ASN A 8 5.52 11.72 15.18
CA ASN A 8 6.59 12.08 16.09
C ASN A 8 6.16 12.03 17.55
N ASN A 9 4.94 12.44 17.87
CA ASN A 9 4.48 12.54 19.24
C ASN A 9 3.94 11.23 19.81
N TYR A 10 3.37 10.36 18.97
CA TYR A 10 2.61 9.21 19.44
C TYR A 10 3.07 7.87 18.89
N PHE A 11 3.52 7.80 17.66
CA PHE A 11 3.83 6.54 17.00
C PHE A 11 5.32 6.20 16.96
N SER A 12 6.20 7.18 16.94
CA SER A 12 7.65 6.93 16.86
C SER A 12 8.17 6.04 17.99
N LYS A 13 7.61 6.19 19.19
CA LYS A 13 8.01 5.39 20.35
C LYS A 13 7.72 3.90 20.17
N LEU A 14 6.69 3.55 19.41
CA LEU A 14 6.31 2.15 19.18
C LEU A 14 7.35 1.42 18.32
N SER A 15 8.11 2.15 17.53
CA SER A 15 9.10 1.60 16.62
C SER A 15 10.54 1.98 16.98
N SER A 16 10.76 2.61 18.14
CA SER A 16 12.07 3.16 18.50
C SER A 16 13.20 2.11 18.56
N ASN A 17 12.87 0.85 18.87
CA ASN A 17 13.83 -0.25 18.93
C ASN A 17 13.92 -1.04 17.62
N ASN A 18 13.20 -0.63 16.58
CA ASN A 18 13.16 -1.32 15.29
C ASN A 18 13.84 -0.46 14.22
N LYS A 19 15.10 -0.81 13.89
CA LYS A 19 15.86 -0.08 12.87
C LYS A 19 15.25 -0.20 11.47
N SER A 20 14.54 -1.29 11.20
CA SER A 20 13.91 -1.53 9.90
C SER A 20 12.75 -0.59 9.62
N SER A 21 12.16 0.03 10.64
CA SER A 21 11.09 1.01 10.47
C SER A 21 11.60 2.38 10.00
N LEU A 22 12.92 2.60 9.99
CA LEU A 22 13.56 3.85 9.58
C LEU A 22 13.04 5.07 10.37
N ASN A 23 12.70 4.87 11.64
CA ASN A 23 12.10 5.87 12.53
C ASN A 23 10.77 6.45 11.99
N LEU A 24 10.08 5.71 11.15
CA LEU A 24 8.85 6.14 10.47
C LEU A 24 9.04 7.38 9.59
N ASN A 25 10.26 7.63 9.15
CA ASN A 25 10.59 8.78 8.28
C ASN A 25 10.61 8.42 6.79
N ASP A 26 10.35 7.17 6.45
CA ASP A 26 10.29 6.70 5.07
C ASP A 26 9.00 5.90 4.84
N ASP A 27 8.62 5.77 3.58
CA ASP A 27 7.40 5.07 3.15
C ASP A 27 7.55 3.56 3.16
N VAL A 28 8.73 3.04 3.49
CA VAL A 28 9.02 1.62 3.42
C VAL A 28 9.59 1.09 4.74
N PHE A 29 9.37 -0.19 4.97
CA PHE A 29 10.07 -0.97 5.96
C PHE A 29 11.30 -1.61 5.30
N PHE A 30 12.46 -1.47 5.91
CA PHE A 30 13.71 -2.00 5.37
C PHE A 30 14.42 -2.88 6.39
N ASP A 31 14.47 -4.18 6.11
CA ASP A 31 15.25 -5.14 6.91
C ASP A 31 16.56 -5.43 6.19
N LYS A 32 17.62 -4.81 6.67
CA LYS A 32 18.94 -4.90 6.07
C LYS A 32 19.52 -6.32 6.14
N SER A 33 19.29 -7.04 7.23
CA SER A 33 19.83 -8.38 7.43
C SER A 33 19.21 -9.38 6.46
N LYS A 34 17.93 -9.26 6.18
CA LYS A 34 17.18 -10.12 5.25
C LYS A 34 17.17 -9.56 3.82
N LYS A 35 17.71 -8.37 3.60
CA LYS A 35 17.66 -7.65 2.33
C LYS A 35 16.21 -7.52 1.82
N LEU A 36 15.31 -7.15 2.72
CA LEU A 36 13.88 -7.07 2.47
C LEU A 36 13.39 -5.64 2.58
N VAL A 37 12.67 -5.19 1.57
CA VAL A 37 11.96 -3.90 1.59
C VAL A 37 10.47 -4.18 1.44
N VAL A 38 9.68 -3.58 2.32
CA VAL A 38 8.22 -3.72 2.30
C VAL A 38 7.58 -2.35 2.28
N SER A 39 6.64 -2.15 1.36
CA SER A 39 5.80 -0.97 1.29
C SER A 39 4.34 -1.38 1.41
N VAL A 40 3.57 -0.64 2.20
CA VAL A 40 2.14 -0.89 2.40
C VAL A 40 1.39 0.42 2.21
N ASP A 41 0.38 0.39 1.35
CA ASP A 41 -0.49 1.53 1.09
C ASP A 41 -1.95 1.13 1.22
N THR A 42 -2.76 2.06 1.70
CA THR A 42 -4.20 1.90 1.77
C THR A 42 -4.88 2.90 0.85
N TYR A 43 -5.84 2.42 0.07
CA TYR A 43 -6.58 3.24 -0.90
C TYR A 43 -8.06 3.20 -0.57
N VAL A 44 -8.68 4.36 -0.49
CA VAL A 44 -10.07 4.52 -0.05
C VAL A 44 -10.88 5.18 -1.15
N GLU A 45 -12.04 4.58 -1.48
CA GLU A 45 -13.00 5.16 -2.42
C GLU A 45 -13.39 6.57 -1.98
N GLY A 46 -13.47 7.47 -2.95
CA GLY A 46 -13.78 8.87 -2.70
C GLY A 46 -12.58 9.71 -2.26
N THR A 47 -11.50 9.09 -1.81
CA THR A 47 -10.27 9.78 -1.39
C THR A 47 -9.15 9.58 -2.41
N HIS A 48 -8.87 8.34 -2.78
CA HIS A 48 -7.77 7.99 -3.70
C HIS A 48 -8.26 7.69 -5.11
N PHE A 49 -9.52 7.36 -5.26
CA PHE A 49 -10.19 7.14 -6.55
C PHE A 49 -11.68 7.47 -6.39
N ILE A 50 -12.36 7.76 -7.49
CA ILE A 50 -13.74 8.26 -7.44
C ILE A 50 -14.71 7.16 -6.98
N ASN A 51 -14.71 6.02 -7.67
CA ASN A 51 -15.58 4.89 -7.35
C ASN A 51 -15.04 3.60 -7.97
N PHE A 52 -15.69 2.47 -7.67
CA PHE A 52 -15.33 1.15 -8.18
C PHE A 52 -16.10 0.75 -9.46
N ARG A 53 -16.62 1.70 -10.19
CA ARG A 53 -17.38 1.40 -11.44
C ARG A 53 -16.59 0.51 -12.40
N TYR A 54 -15.27 0.73 -12.49
CA TYR A 54 -14.35 -0.06 -13.29
C TYR A 54 -13.27 -0.62 -12.38
N PRO A 55 -13.56 -1.71 -11.64
CA PRO A 55 -12.65 -2.22 -10.62
C PRO A 55 -11.28 -2.61 -11.17
N GLU A 56 -11.19 -3.11 -12.40
CA GLU A 56 -9.93 -3.47 -13.05
C GLU A 56 -9.02 -2.25 -13.23
N LEU A 57 -9.57 -1.08 -13.52
CA LEU A 57 -8.79 0.15 -13.65
C LEU A 57 -8.31 0.66 -12.29
N VAL A 58 -9.15 0.55 -11.28
CA VAL A 58 -8.81 0.95 -9.91
C VAL A 58 -7.66 0.09 -9.38
N ILE A 59 -7.75 -1.22 -9.51
CA ILE A 59 -6.70 -2.13 -9.06
C ILE A 59 -5.40 -1.92 -9.83
N LYS A 60 -5.46 -1.68 -11.14
CA LYS A 60 -4.26 -1.33 -11.93
C LYS A 60 -3.59 -0.07 -11.39
N LYS A 61 -4.36 0.96 -11.10
CA LYS A 61 -3.83 2.21 -10.54
C LYS A 61 -3.15 1.97 -9.19
N ILE A 62 -3.80 1.21 -8.33
CA ILE A 62 -3.29 0.87 -7.00
C ILE A 62 -1.97 0.09 -7.11
N LEU A 63 -1.91 -0.94 -7.93
CA LEU A 63 -0.72 -1.74 -8.14
C LEU A 63 0.43 -0.91 -8.71
N ARG A 64 0.16 -0.08 -9.71
CA ARG A 64 1.19 0.79 -10.31
C ARG A 64 1.74 1.78 -9.30
N SER A 65 0.89 2.35 -8.47
CA SER A 65 1.29 3.31 -7.44
C SER A 65 2.19 2.65 -6.39
N SER A 66 1.80 1.48 -5.91
CA SER A 66 2.59 0.72 -4.91
C SER A 66 3.92 0.23 -5.49
N ILE A 67 3.92 -0.24 -6.74
CA ILE A 67 5.13 -0.66 -7.43
C ILE A 67 6.09 0.52 -7.62
N SER A 68 5.56 1.68 -7.97
CA SER A 68 6.34 2.90 -8.15
C SER A 68 7.12 3.26 -6.89
N ASP A 69 6.52 3.12 -5.72
CA ASP A 69 7.19 3.39 -4.44
C ASP A 69 8.43 2.51 -4.24
N LEU A 70 8.36 1.23 -4.61
CA LEU A 70 9.48 0.32 -4.51
C LEU A 70 10.56 0.62 -5.56
N ILE A 71 10.15 0.91 -6.80
CA ILE A 71 11.08 1.25 -7.89
C ILE A 71 11.87 2.51 -7.53
N CYS A 72 11.23 3.50 -6.93
CA CYS A 72 11.90 4.73 -6.48
C CYS A 72 12.96 4.46 -5.41
N LYS A 73 12.89 3.34 -4.71
CA LYS A 73 13.91 2.89 -3.75
C LYS A 73 14.97 1.99 -4.38
N GLY A 74 14.95 1.82 -5.69
CA GLY A 74 15.90 0.95 -6.40
C GLY A 74 15.63 -0.53 -6.23
N VAL A 75 14.41 -0.91 -5.93
CA VAL A 75 14.01 -2.30 -5.63
C VAL A 75 13.07 -2.81 -6.70
N SER A 76 13.28 -4.03 -7.16
CA SER A 76 12.34 -4.72 -8.04
C SER A 76 11.30 -5.45 -7.22
N PRO A 77 9.99 -5.17 -7.43
CA PRO A 77 8.93 -5.88 -6.69
C PRO A 77 8.92 -7.36 -7.04
N LYS A 78 8.73 -8.22 -6.04
CA LYS A 78 8.63 -9.67 -6.20
C LYS A 78 7.26 -10.21 -5.86
N TYR A 79 6.66 -9.72 -4.79
CA TYR A 79 5.39 -10.20 -4.26
C TYR A 79 4.50 -9.04 -3.92
N TYR A 80 3.21 -9.24 -3.99
CA TYR A 80 2.25 -8.31 -3.46
C TYR A 80 1.11 -9.05 -2.75
N PHE A 81 0.51 -8.36 -1.79
CA PHE A 81 -0.67 -8.82 -1.08
C PHE A 81 -1.74 -7.75 -1.21
N ILE A 82 -2.95 -8.15 -1.55
CA ILE A 82 -4.09 -7.23 -1.64
C ILE A 82 -5.15 -7.68 -0.65
N SER A 83 -5.61 -6.74 0.16
CA SER A 83 -6.78 -6.93 1.01
C SER A 83 -7.82 -5.90 0.59
N GLY A 84 -9.02 -6.34 0.34
CA GLY A 84 -10.10 -5.46 -0.10
C GLY A 84 -11.35 -5.64 0.74
N SER A 85 -12.01 -4.52 1.01
CA SER A 85 -13.32 -4.54 1.64
C SER A 85 -14.24 -3.52 0.95
N GLY A 86 -15.51 -3.79 0.91
CA GLY A 86 -16.47 -2.92 0.27
C GLY A 86 -17.82 -3.59 0.09
N ASP A 87 -18.66 -2.96 -0.74
CA ASP A 87 -19.98 -3.51 -1.06
C ASP A 87 -19.82 -4.82 -1.83
N LYS A 88 -20.61 -5.82 -1.47
CA LYS A 88 -20.58 -7.14 -2.13
C LYS A 88 -20.82 -7.06 -3.64
N ASN A 89 -21.46 -6.00 -4.13
CA ASN A 89 -21.67 -5.79 -5.57
C ASN A 89 -20.37 -5.62 -6.34
N PHE A 90 -19.30 -5.15 -5.69
CA PHE A 90 -17.98 -5.05 -6.30
C PHE A 90 -17.32 -6.41 -6.48
N PHE A 91 -17.72 -7.38 -5.69
CA PHE A 91 -17.20 -8.74 -5.74
C PHE A 91 -18.11 -9.66 -6.56
N SER A 92 -18.86 -9.13 -7.51
CA SER A 92 -19.65 -9.92 -8.44
C SER A 92 -18.74 -10.80 -9.30
N LYS A 93 -19.28 -11.91 -9.81
CA LYS A 93 -18.53 -12.82 -10.68
C LYS A 93 -17.92 -12.08 -11.87
N LYS A 94 -18.69 -11.16 -12.48
CA LYS A 94 -18.23 -10.35 -13.61
C LYS A 94 -16.98 -9.52 -13.25
N ASN A 95 -17.00 -8.84 -12.12
CA ASN A 95 -15.87 -8.02 -11.69
C ASN A 95 -14.66 -8.88 -11.29
N LEU A 96 -14.88 -10.01 -10.62
CA LEU A 96 -13.80 -10.92 -10.25
C LEU A 96 -13.09 -11.50 -11.48
N ILE A 97 -13.84 -11.82 -12.54
CA ILE A 97 -13.24 -12.29 -13.78
C ILE A 97 -12.35 -11.21 -14.41
N LYS A 98 -12.81 -9.95 -14.42
CA LYS A 98 -12.01 -8.83 -14.91
C LYS A 98 -10.72 -8.66 -14.13
N LEU A 99 -10.76 -8.80 -12.80
CA LEU A 99 -9.59 -8.72 -11.95
C LEU A 99 -8.63 -9.88 -12.18
N GLN A 100 -9.14 -11.06 -12.44
CA GLN A 100 -8.33 -12.25 -12.73
C GLN A 100 -7.50 -12.10 -14.00
N ASN A 101 -7.99 -11.33 -14.96
CA ASN A 101 -7.35 -11.14 -16.27
C ASN A 101 -6.50 -9.86 -16.36
N LEU A 102 -6.16 -9.28 -15.24
CA LEU A 102 -5.30 -8.09 -15.20
C LEU A 102 -3.88 -8.33 -15.71
#